data_29f468b8ac55732afe38c6a2714ed4bd
#
_entry.id   29f468b8ac55732afe38c6a2714ed4bd
#
_cell.length_a   1.000
_cell.length_b   1.000
_cell.length_c   1.000
_cell.angle_alpha   90.00
_cell.angle_beta   90.00
_cell.angle_gamma   90.00
#
_symmetry.space_group_name_H-M   'P 1'
#
loop_
_entity.id
_entity.type
_entity.pdbx_description
1 polymer ?
#
loop_
_entity_poly.entity_id
_entity_poly.type
_entity_poly.pdbx_seq_one_letter_code
_entity_poly.pdbx_strand_id
1 'polypeptide(L)'
;MELDHEACYRAISIRDVRFDGRIFVAVRTTGVYCRPICPARTPKRENVSFYPTASAAQEAGYRPCLRCRPESSPDLGAWRGTSNTVSRALALIADGALDGEAVDALAERLGLGERQLRRLFRQHLGASPIAVAQTRRVLFAKQLIIETTMPMAEVALASGFRSIRRFNATFHTLYQRPPRELRRSKLAGTEQTAAEGITLKLPYAPPYDWDAMIGFLATRAMRGIEAVDARQRYRRSIALDGAQGLISVEPDERELALCVTIRFPRIASLANIVGRVRRIFDLSADPLAIGDDLARDRLLAPLVARRPGLRVPGAWDGFEVAVRAILGQQITVTAAVNLAAKLIAAYGDPLRPTCGDRLTHTFPPPERIAQADLRSLGMPAARAQALSSVAAAACADPSLFSPTQTLENAIAKLRSLCGIGEWTAQYIAMRVLREPDAFPAADLGLLRALTRPGGGRPSVTDVLTRAEAWRPWRAYAAQHLWTADAGMAQASPQANSRTMSDARSDIASRSLYRSAPKPDRDNASHP
;
A
#
# COMPACT_ATOMS: atom_id res chain seq x y z
N MET A 1 -13.68 19.39 -13.75
CA MET A 1 -14.06 18.21 -14.57
C MET A 1 -15.57 18.20 -14.65
N GLU A 2 -16.08 18.48 -15.82
CA GLU A 2 -17.52 18.42 -16.07
C GLU A 2 -17.91 16.94 -16.20
N LEU A 3 -18.85 16.50 -15.35
CA LEU A 3 -19.34 15.12 -15.38
C LEU A 3 -20.41 15.05 -16.49
N ASP A 4 -20.18 14.22 -17.51
CA ASP A 4 -21.20 13.94 -18.50
C ASP A 4 -22.40 13.26 -17.83
N HIS A 5 -23.50 14.00 -17.72
CA HIS A 5 -24.72 13.55 -17.05
C HIS A 5 -25.31 12.30 -17.69
N GLU A 6 -25.23 12.18 -19.03
CA GLU A 6 -25.76 11.03 -19.75
C GLU A 6 -24.95 9.76 -19.49
N ALA A 7 -23.63 9.86 -19.56
CA ALA A 7 -22.73 8.75 -19.25
C ALA A 7 -22.88 8.30 -17.79
N CYS A 8 -22.97 9.25 -16.86
CA CYS A 8 -23.20 8.96 -15.44
C CYS A 8 -24.55 8.28 -15.20
N TYR A 9 -25.62 8.74 -15.87
CA TYR A 9 -26.94 8.13 -15.73
C TYR A 9 -26.98 6.70 -16.29
N ARG A 10 -26.35 6.45 -17.44
CA ARG A 10 -26.19 5.09 -17.98
C ARG A 10 -25.45 4.19 -17.00
N ALA A 11 -24.33 4.68 -16.41
CA ALA A 11 -23.54 3.92 -15.46
C ALA A 11 -24.37 3.46 -14.24
N ILE A 12 -25.20 4.33 -13.65
CA ILE A 12 -26.07 3.94 -12.53
C ILE A 12 -27.22 3.01 -12.94
N SER A 13 -27.71 3.13 -14.18
CA SER A 13 -28.82 2.30 -14.69
C SER A 13 -28.39 0.85 -14.84
N ILE A 14 -27.16 0.58 -15.26
CA ILE A 14 -26.59 -0.77 -15.39
C ILE A 14 -25.73 -1.18 -14.20
N ARG A 15 -25.62 -0.33 -13.19
CA ARG A 15 -24.80 -0.54 -11.99
C ARG A 15 -23.33 -0.85 -12.32
N ASP A 16 -22.75 -0.05 -13.19
CA ASP A 16 -21.39 -0.26 -13.68
C ASP A 16 -20.35 -0.08 -12.56
N VAL A 17 -19.69 -1.17 -12.17
CA VAL A 17 -18.69 -1.21 -11.10
C VAL A 17 -17.46 -0.34 -11.40
N ARG A 18 -17.17 -0.07 -12.69
CA ARG A 18 -16.05 0.79 -13.11
C ARG A 18 -16.19 2.24 -12.66
N PHE A 19 -17.43 2.67 -12.41
CA PHE A 19 -17.73 4.03 -11.91
C PHE A 19 -17.76 4.11 -10.38
N ASP A 20 -17.64 2.99 -9.67
CA ASP A 20 -17.66 2.99 -8.22
C ASP A 20 -16.42 3.68 -7.65
N GLY A 21 -16.62 4.65 -6.76
CA GLY A 21 -15.57 5.56 -6.27
C GLY A 21 -15.22 6.71 -7.22
N ARG A 22 -15.62 6.66 -8.50
CA ARG A 22 -15.39 7.74 -9.47
C ARG A 22 -16.48 8.79 -9.47
N ILE A 23 -17.73 8.38 -9.22
CA ILE A 23 -18.89 9.27 -9.12
C ILE A 23 -19.78 8.86 -7.95
N PHE A 24 -20.55 9.81 -7.46
CA PHE A 24 -21.62 9.60 -6.49
C PHE A 24 -22.91 10.21 -7.03
N VAL A 25 -24.01 9.47 -6.95
CA VAL A 25 -25.33 9.92 -7.39
C VAL A 25 -26.14 10.43 -6.20
N ALA A 26 -26.53 11.68 -6.23
CA ALA A 26 -27.39 12.29 -5.22
C ALA A 26 -28.84 12.34 -5.71
N VAL A 27 -29.77 11.87 -4.88
CA VAL A 27 -31.19 11.77 -5.18
C VAL A 27 -31.93 12.90 -4.46
N ARG A 28 -32.42 13.89 -5.19
CA ARG A 28 -33.05 15.11 -4.64
C ARG A 28 -34.28 14.83 -3.79
N THR A 29 -35.10 13.85 -4.19
CA THR A 29 -36.35 13.50 -3.49
C THR A 29 -36.13 12.87 -2.12
N THR A 30 -34.96 12.26 -1.88
CA THR A 30 -34.65 11.55 -0.62
C THR A 30 -33.52 12.19 0.19
N GLY A 31 -32.82 13.18 -0.37
CA GLY A 31 -31.67 13.81 0.27
C GLY A 31 -30.48 12.87 0.50
N VAL A 32 -30.37 11.78 -0.30
CA VAL A 32 -29.37 10.72 -0.12
C VAL A 32 -28.40 10.68 -1.28
N TYR A 33 -27.11 10.51 -1.01
CA TYR A 33 -26.16 10.13 -2.06
C TYR A 33 -25.78 8.65 -1.98
N CYS A 34 -25.63 8.05 -3.16
CA CYS A 34 -25.39 6.61 -3.36
C CYS A 34 -24.15 6.35 -4.20
N ARG A 35 -23.64 5.12 -4.11
CA ARG A 35 -22.69 4.56 -5.07
C ARG A 35 -23.40 4.24 -6.39
N PRO A 36 -22.71 4.24 -7.55
CA PRO A 36 -23.30 3.82 -8.84
C PRO A 36 -23.91 2.42 -8.80
N ILE A 37 -23.32 1.52 -8.02
CA ILE A 37 -23.73 0.12 -7.86
C ILE A 37 -24.85 -0.10 -6.81
N CYS A 38 -25.54 0.96 -6.40
CA CYS A 38 -26.59 0.86 -5.37
C CYS A 38 -27.68 -0.15 -5.77
N PRO A 39 -28.05 -1.14 -4.90
CA PRO A 39 -29.09 -2.12 -5.20
C PRO A 39 -30.53 -1.55 -5.09
N ALA A 40 -30.68 -0.26 -4.77
CA ALA A 40 -31.99 0.39 -4.78
C ALA A 40 -32.50 0.57 -6.22
N ARG A 41 -33.81 0.82 -6.36
CA ARG A 41 -34.41 1.17 -7.66
C ARG A 41 -33.69 2.41 -8.21
N THR A 42 -33.31 2.38 -9.47
CA THR A 42 -32.70 3.53 -10.16
C THR A 42 -33.67 4.72 -10.13
N PRO A 43 -33.28 5.87 -9.60
CA PRO A 43 -34.15 7.03 -9.55
C PRO A 43 -34.38 7.61 -10.96
N LYS A 44 -35.45 8.39 -11.13
CA LYS A 44 -35.72 9.06 -12.39
C LYS A 44 -34.61 10.09 -12.68
N ARG A 45 -34.32 10.30 -13.96
CA ARG A 45 -33.24 11.16 -14.44
C ARG A 45 -33.34 12.62 -13.93
N GLU A 46 -34.54 13.16 -13.91
CA GLU A 46 -34.81 14.50 -13.40
C GLU A 46 -34.53 14.69 -11.90
N ASN A 47 -34.44 13.59 -11.14
CA ASN A 47 -34.26 13.61 -9.69
C ASN A 47 -32.83 13.35 -9.24
N VAL A 48 -31.87 13.24 -10.16
CA VAL A 48 -30.49 12.94 -9.80
C VAL A 48 -29.54 14.07 -10.14
N SER A 49 -28.51 14.20 -9.32
CA SER A 49 -27.32 15.01 -9.58
C SER A 49 -26.07 14.15 -9.33
N PHE A 50 -25.02 14.38 -10.09
CA PHE A 50 -23.80 13.62 -9.99
C PHE A 50 -22.67 14.45 -9.37
N TYR A 51 -21.89 13.83 -8.49
CA TYR A 51 -20.79 14.47 -7.78
C TYR A 51 -19.50 13.66 -7.95
N PRO A 52 -18.34 14.32 -8.09
CA PRO A 52 -17.07 13.63 -8.27
C PRO A 52 -16.59 12.93 -6.99
N THR A 53 -17.05 13.36 -5.82
CA THR A 53 -16.65 12.81 -4.52
C THR A 53 -17.83 12.71 -3.56
N ALA A 54 -17.73 11.81 -2.59
CA ALA A 54 -18.67 11.75 -1.46
C ALA A 54 -18.73 13.08 -0.69
N SER A 55 -17.58 13.76 -0.58
CA SER A 55 -17.47 15.06 0.12
C SER A 55 -18.22 16.15 -0.60
N ALA A 56 -18.17 16.19 -1.95
CA ALA A 56 -18.94 17.15 -2.74
C ALA A 56 -20.44 16.92 -2.59
N ALA A 57 -20.89 15.68 -2.62
CA ALA A 57 -22.29 15.34 -2.38
C ALA A 57 -22.76 15.70 -0.96
N GLN A 58 -21.91 15.43 0.05
CA GLN A 58 -22.23 15.76 1.45
C GLN A 58 -22.23 17.27 1.72
N GLU A 59 -21.29 18.03 1.14
CA GLU A 59 -21.24 19.50 1.23
C GLU A 59 -22.44 20.14 0.53
N ALA A 60 -22.98 19.51 -0.51
CA ALA A 60 -24.23 19.89 -1.17
C ALA A 60 -25.51 19.53 -0.36
N GLY A 61 -25.36 18.98 0.85
CA GLY A 61 -26.47 18.70 1.77
C GLY A 61 -27.02 17.28 1.70
N TYR A 62 -26.46 16.39 0.89
CA TYR A 62 -26.92 15.00 0.82
C TYR A 62 -26.26 14.14 1.90
N ARG A 63 -26.99 13.16 2.44
CA ARG A 63 -26.46 12.20 3.40
C ARG A 63 -26.06 10.87 2.77
N PRO A 64 -25.08 10.13 3.36
CA PRO A 64 -24.68 8.83 2.84
C PRO A 64 -25.82 7.79 2.91
N CYS A 65 -25.99 7.02 1.83
CA CYS A 65 -26.94 5.93 1.78
C CYS A 65 -26.60 4.82 2.79
N LEU A 66 -27.63 4.31 3.48
CA LEU A 66 -27.49 3.19 4.42
C LEU A 66 -27.48 1.82 3.72
N ARG A 67 -28.00 1.74 2.48
CA ARG A 67 -28.16 0.50 1.73
C ARG A 67 -26.91 0.13 0.94
N CYS A 68 -26.36 1.05 0.12
CA CYS A 68 -25.17 0.80 -0.67
C CYS A 68 -23.87 1.13 0.06
N ARG A 69 -23.94 1.74 1.25
CA ARG A 69 -22.79 1.97 2.11
C ARG A 69 -21.65 2.73 1.40
N PRO A 70 -21.77 4.06 1.15
CA PRO A 70 -20.70 4.83 0.49
C PRO A 70 -19.34 4.74 1.18
N GLU A 71 -19.28 4.40 2.47
CA GLU A 71 -18.04 4.11 3.20
C GLU A 71 -17.29 2.88 2.68
N SER A 72 -17.97 1.97 1.99
CA SER A 72 -17.38 0.81 1.34
C SER A 72 -17.06 1.04 -0.15
N SER A 73 -17.11 2.28 -0.62
CA SER A 73 -16.63 2.65 -1.95
C SER A 73 -15.10 2.72 -1.97
N PRO A 74 -14.43 2.33 -3.08
CA PRO A 74 -13.02 2.60 -3.26
C PRO A 74 -12.72 4.10 -3.12
N ASP A 75 -11.66 4.44 -2.37
CA ASP A 75 -11.24 5.84 -2.20
C ASP A 75 -10.22 6.21 -3.29
N LEU A 76 -10.74 6.62 -4.43
CA LEU A 76 -9.94 6.98 -5.62
C LEU A 76 -9.55 8.48 -5.65
N GLY A 77 -9.77 9.20 -4.56
CA GLY A 77 -9.58 10.66 -4.52
C GLY A 77 -8.18 11.14 -4.89
N ALA A 78 -7.16 10.40 -4.50
CA ALA A 78 -5.76 10.74 -4.78
C ALA A 78 -5.33 10.51 -6.24
N TRP A 79 -6.08 9.71 -7.01
CA TRP A 79 -5.63 9.17 -8.31
C TRP A 79 -6.40 9.70 -9.52
N ARG A 80 -7.16 10.76 -9.37
CA ARG A 80 -8.01 11.31 -10.45
C ARG A 80 -7.27 12.19 -11.46
N GLY A 81 -5.96 12.04 -11.63
CA GLY A 81 -5.14 12.97 -12.43
C GLY A 81 -5.12 14.37 -11.81
N THR A 82 -5.44 14.48 -10.53
CA THR A 82 -5.40 15.73 -9.76
C THR A 82 -3.96 16.18 -9.59
N SER A 83 -3.77 17.46 -9.33
CA SER A 83 -2.45 18.00 -9.05
C SER A 83 -1.82 17.23 -7.87
N ASN A 84 -0.51 16.99 -7.92
CA ASN A 84 0.25 16.35 -6.84
C ASN A 84 0.00 17.02 -5.48
N THR A 85 -0.29 18.31 -5.46
CA THR A 85 -0.61 19.07 -4.24
C THR A 85 -1.91 18.59 -3.58
N VAL A 86 -2.97 18.34 -4.35
CA VAL A 86 -4.24 17.83 -3.78
C VAL A 86 -4.06 16.41 -3.25
N SER A 87 -3.33 15.56 -3.97
CA SER A 87 -3.01 14.20 -3.52
C SER A 87 -2.22 14.20 -2.22
N ARG A 88 -1.22 15.09 -2.10
CA ARG A 88 -0.43 15.26 -0.87
C ARG A 88 -1.30 15.76 0.29
N ALA A 89 -2.17 16.74 0.04
CA ALA A 89 -3.11 17.23 1.03
C ALA A 89 -4.07 16.13 1.52
N LEU A 90 -4.59 15.30 0.61
CA LEU A 90 -5.44 14.16 0.95
C LEU A 90 -4.71 13.12 1.81
N ALA A 91 -3.43 12.85 1.50
CA ALA A 91 -2.60 11.97 2.32
C ALA A 91 -2.42 12.51 3.75
N LEU A 92 -2.14 13.82 3.89
CA LEU A 92 -2.02 14.47 5.20
C LEU A 92 -3.36 14.49 5.97
N ILE A 93 -4.49 14.74 5.29
CA ILE A 93 -5.84 14.64 5.89
C ILE A 93 -6.10 13.17 6.31
N ALA A 94 -5.65 12.21 5.52
CA ALA A 94 -5.76 10.80 5.87
C ALA A 94 -4.97 10.44 7.13
N ASP A 95 -3.87 11.11 7.38
CA ASP A 95 -3.07 10.95 8.61
C ASP A 95 -3.57 11.85 9.77
N GLY A 96 -4.70 12.56 9.60
CA GLY A 96 -5.36 13.33 10.66
C GLY A 96 -4.99 14.82 10.74
N ALA A 97 -4.33 15.38 9.73
CA ALA A 97 -3.88 16.78 9.75
C ALA A 97 -4.98 17.82 10.09
N LEU A 98 -6.24 17.55 9.74
CA LEU A 98 -7.38 18.43 10.08
C LEU A 98 -8.22 17.90 11.25
N ASP A 99 -7.75 16.92 12.02
CA ASP A 99 -8.48 16.43 13.20
C ASP A 99 -8.34 17.39 14.39
N GLY A 100 -7.29 18.21 14.41
CA GLY A 100 -7.04 19.19 15.45
C GLY A 100 -6.50 20.53 14.96
N GLU A 101 -5.99 20.58 13.73
CA GLU A 101 -5.37 21.75 13.11
C GLU A 101 -6.37 22.48 12.20
N ALA A 102 -6.09 23.76 11.92
CA ALA A 102 -6.85 24.57 10.96
C ALA A 102 -6.31 24.36 9.52
N VAL A 103 -7.02 24.89 8.52
CA VAL A 103 -6.68 24.70 7.09
C VAL A 103 -5.40 25.45 6.71
N ASP A 104 -5.10 26.56 7.38
CA ASP A 104 -3.87 27.35 7.20
C ASP A 104 -2.62 26.53 7.54
N ALA A 105 -2.62 25.79 8.65
CA ALA A 105 -1.53 24.90 9.03
C ALA A 105 -1.30 23.79 7.98
N LEU A 106 -2.38 23.20 7.44
CA LEU A 106 -2.27 22.24 6.34
C LEU A 106 -1.69 22.90 5.07
N ALA A 107 -2.12 24.11 4.75
CA ALA A 107 -1.64 24.85 3.58
C ALA A 107 -0.14 25.20 3.72
N GLU A 108 0.30 25.66 4.89
CA GLU A 108 1.70 25.95 5.22
C GLU A 108 2.59 24.73 5.05
N ARG A 109 2.18 23.54 5.54
CA ARG A 109 2.88 22.26 5.36
C ARG A 109 3.07 21.88 3.90
N LEU A 110 2.22 22.39 3.00
CA LEU A 110 2.28 22.15 1.55
C LEU A 110 2.98 23.27 0.78
N GLY A 111 3.45 24.32 1.47
CA GLY A 111 4.07 25.49 0.87
C GLY A 111 3.08 26.38 0.11
N LEU A 112 1.82 26.47 0.56
CA LEU A 112 0.74 27.20 -0.12
C LEU A 112 0.02 28.15 0.83
N GLY A 113 -0.67 29.16 0.25
CA GLY A 113 -1.68 29.92 0.97
C GLY A 113 -3.01 29.17 1.10
N GLU A 114 -3.73 29.39 2.20
CA GLU A 114 -5.04 28.76 2.47
C GLU A 114 -6.03 28.94 1.31
N ARG A 115 -6.12 30.17 0.76
CA ARG A 115 -7.03 30.48 -0.37
C ARG A 115 -6.73 29.62 -1.60
N GLN A 116 -5.44 29.41 -1.89
CA GLN A 116 -5.02 28.56 -3.01
C GLN A 116 -5.36 27.10 -2.76
N LEU A 117 -5.13 26.58 -1.55
CA LEU A 117 -5.51 25.22 -1.18
C LEU A 117 -7.00 24.99 -1.31
N ARG A 118 -7.83 25.92 -0.80
CA ARG A 118 -9.31 25.85 -0.94
C ARG A 118 -9.74 25.86 -2.40
N ARG A 119 -9.11 26.69 -3.25
CA ARG A 119 -9.39 26.73 -4.69
C ARG A 119 -9.07 25.39 -5.38
N LEU A 120 -7.91 24.80 -5.10
CA LEU A 120 -7.51 23.50 -5.66
C LEU A 120 -8.48 22.39 -5.25
N PHE A 121 -8.89 22.37 -3.98
CA PHE A 121 -9.87 21.40 -3.48
C PHE A 121 -11.23 21.53 -4.20
N ARG A 122 -11.73 22.74 -4.33
CA ARG A 122 -12.99 23.01 -5.08
C ARG A 122 -12.86 22.56 -6.54
N GLN A 123 -11.76 22.89 -7.18
CA GLN A 123 -11.53 22.57 -8.59
C GLN A 123 -11.43 21.07 -8.84
N HIS A 124 -10.71 20.33 -8.00
CA HIS A 124 -10.40 18.92 -8.23
C HIS A 124 -11.36 17.95 -7.55
N LEU A 125 -11.88 18.31 -6.38
CA LEU A 125 -12.72 17.42 -5.56
C LEU A 125 -14.17 17.88 -5.45
N GLY A 126 -14.48 19.12 -5.88
CA GLY A 126 -15.80 19.72 -5.75
C GLY A 126 -16.19 20.08 -4.30
N ALA A 127 -15.24 20.01 -3.34
CA ALA A 127 -15.48 20.20 -1.92
C ALA A 127 -14.35 21.00 -1.26
N SER A 128 -14.60 21.59 -0.07
CA SER A 128 -13.56 22.24 0.72
C SER A 128 -12.70 21.22 1.50
N PRO A 129 -11.46 21.57 1.92
CA PRO A 129 -10.62 20.70 2.74
C PRO A 129 -11.31 20.24 4.04
N ILE A 130 -12.04 21.13 4.71
CA ILE A 130 -12.80 20.80 5.93
C ILE A 130 -13.92 19.80 5.61
N ALA A 131 -14.66 19.99 4.51
CA ALA A 131 -15.71 19.07 4.12
C ALA A 131 -15.17 17.68 3.81
N VAL A 132 -14.00 17.60 3.15
CA VAL A 132 -13.31 16.33 2.90
C VAL A 132 -12.94 15.63 4.21
N ALA A 133 -12.30 16.33 5.16
CA ALA A 133 -11.95 15.77 6.45
C ALA A 133 -13.19 15.33 7.26
N GLN A 134 -14.26 16.14 7.25
CA GLN A 134 -15.49 15.83 7.96
C GLN A 134 -16.20 14.61 7.36
N THR A 135 -16.32 14.54 6.03
CA THR A 135 -16.92 13.38 5.34
C THR A 135 -16.15 12.11 5.64
N ARG A 136 -14.81 12.16 5.61
CA ARG A 136 -13.95 11.03 5.98
C ARG A 136 -14.25 10.53 7.40
N ARG A 137 -14.33 11.43 8.39
CA ARG A 137 -14.68 11.05 9.78
C ARG A 137 -16.06 10.38 9.86
N VAL A 138 -17.05 10.94 9.18
CA VAL A 138 -18.42 10.41 9.17
C VAL A 138 -18.47 9.02 8.53
N LEU A 139 -17.82 8.85 7.37
CA LEU A 139 -17.81 7.57 6.67
C LEU A 139 -17.06 6.50 7.48
N PHE A 140 -15.91 6.85 8.06
CA PHE A 140 -15.16 5.91 8.89
C PHE A 140 -15.91 5.56 10.18
N ALA A 141 -16.51 6.54 10.87
CA ALA A 141 -17.35 6.29 12.02
C ALA A 141 -18.53 5.38 11.68
N LYS A 142 -19.19 5.61 10.54
CA LYS A 142 -20.29 4.76 10.06
C LYS A 142 -19.81 3.34 9.77
N GLN A 143 -18.62 3.16 9.19
CA GLN A 143 -18.00 1.85 8.99
C GLN A 143 -17.82 1.12 10.33
N LEU A 144 -17.20 1.78 11.32
CA LEU A 144 -17.00 1.21 12.66
C LEU A 144 -18.32 0.84 13.35
N ILE A 145 -19.36 1.68 13.24
CA ILE A 145 -20.70 1.39 13.80
C ILE A 145 -21.29 0.11 13.19
N ILE A 146 -21.10 -0.10 11.89
CA ILE A 146 -21.73 -1.19 11.14
C ILE A 146 -20.92 -2.49 11.21
N GLU A 147 -19.59 -2.41 11.25
CA GLU A 147 -18.69 -3.57 11.16
C GLU A 147 -18.16 -4.05 12.51
N THR A 148 -18.33 -3.25 13.60
CA THR A 148 -17.79 -3.58 14.91
C THR A 148 -18.83 -3.45 16.02
N THR A 149 -18.51 -4.04 17.18
CA THR A 149 -19.31 -3.90 18.42
C THR A 149 -18.77 -2.78 19.33
N MET A 150 -17.80 -1.99 18.87
CA MET A 150 -17.15 -0.92 19.67
C MET A 150 -18.17 0.00 20.34
N PRO A 151 -17.93 0.42 21.60
CA PRO A 151 -18.70 1.48 22.26
C PRO A 151 -18.73 2.76 21.43
N MET A 152 -19.86 3.51 21.43
CA MET A 152 -19.99 4.73 20.62
C MET A 152 -18.98 5.81 20.96
N ALA A 153 -18.54 5.88 22.22
CA ALA A 153 -17.45 6.78 22.64
C ALA A 153 -16.12 6.45 21.96
N GLU A 154 -15.81 5.16 21.85
CA GLU A 154 -14.61 4.68 21.18
C GLU A 154 -14.69 4.87 19.66
N VAL A 155 -15.88 4.64 19.05
CA VAL A 155 -16.11 4.95 17.64
C VAL A 155 -15.86 6.42 17.34
N ALA A 156 -16.35 7.33 18.19
CA ALA A 156 -16.12 8.78 18.04
C ALA A 156 -14.62 9.10 18.08
N LEU A 157 -13.90 8.57 19.06
CA LEU A 157 -12.46 8.77 19.23
C LEU A 157 -11.67 8.19 18.05
N ALA A 158 -11.93 6.95 17.69
CA ALA A 158 -11.27 6.22 16.59
C ALA A 158 -11.44 6.91 15.23
N SER A 159 -12.56 7.60 15.03
CA SER A 159 -12.86 8.31 13.77
C SER A 159 -12.42 9.77 13.74
N GLY A 160 -11.69 10.26 14.77
CA GLY A 160 -11.13 11.59 14.82
C GLY A 160 -12.09 12.69 15.28
N PHE A 161 -13.23 12.33 15.94
CA PHE A 161 -14.06 13.31 16.59
C PHE A 161 -13.48 13.69 17.97
N ARG A 162 -13.26 14.97 18.19
CA ARG A 162 -12.71 15.50 19.45
C ARG A 162 -13.73 15.54 20.60
N SER A 163 -15.02 15.29 20.32
CA SER A 163 -16.12 15.37 21.29
C SER A 163 -17.24 14.42 20.90
N ILE A 164 -17.71 13.62 21.87
CA ILE A 164 -18.87 12.73 21.73
C ILE A 164 -20.12 13.55 21.42
N ARG A 165 -20.25 14.76 22.00
CA ARG A 165 -21.36 15.67 21.71
C ARG A 165 -21.39 16.05 20.23
N ARG A 166 -20.24 16.43 19.66
CA ARG A 166 -20.13 16.79 18.23
C ARG A 166 -20.38 15.59 17.33
N PHE A 167 -19.86 14.41 17.69
CA PHE A 167 -20.15 13.17 17.01
C PHE A 167 -21.66 12.90 16.94
N ASN A 168 -22.35 12.89 18.09
CA ASN A 168 -23.79 12.65 18.14
C ASN A 168 -24.59 13.71 17.36
N ALA A 169 -24.24 15.01 17.49
CA ALA A 169 -24.89 16.09 16.76
C ALA A 169 -24.73 15.92 15.24
N THR A 170 -23.53 15.56 14.76
CA THR A 170 -23.26 15.32 13.32
C THR A 170 -24.13 14.18 12.78
N PHE A 171 -24.19 13.06 13.51
CA PHE A 171 -25.03 11.91 13.09
C PHE A 171 -26.52 12.22 13.17
N HIS A 172 -26.95 12.95 14.18
CA HIS A 172 -28.34 13.38 14.29
C HIS A 172 -28.73 14.32 13.14
N THR A 173 -27.87 15.27 12.78
CA THR A 173 -28.12 16.17 11.65
C THR A 173 -28.22 15.38 10.33
N LEU A 174 -27.32 14.41 10.10
CA LEU A 174 -27.29 13.66 8.85
C LEU A 174 -28.40 12.61 8.74
N TYR A 175 -28.71 11.89 9.84
CA TYR A 175 -29.57 10.72 9.79
C TYR A 175 -30.88 10.88 10.57
N GLN A 176 -31.10 12.02 11.25
CA GLN A 176 -32.27 12.32 12.12
C GLN A 176 -32.48 11.25 13.22
N ARG A 177 -31.39 10.61 13.65
CA ARG A 177 -31.37 9.58 14.68
C ARG A 177 -29.97 9.45 15.31
N PRO A 178 -29.87 8.93 16.54
CA PRO A 178 -28.60 8.75 17.22
C PRO A 178 -27.74 7.67 16.53
N PRO A 179 -26.39 7.76 16.61
CA PRO A 179 -25.47 6.81 15.97
C PRO A 179 -25.74 5.35 16.32
N ARG A 180 -26.11 5.06 17.57
CA ARG A 180 -26.39 3.69 18.04
C ARG A 180 -27.48 2.97 17.23
N GLU A 181 -28.46 3.70 16.71
CA GLU A 181 -29.55 3.12 15.92
C GLU A 181 -29.13 2.75 14.49
N LEU A 182 -27.94 3.16 14.06
CA LEU A 182 -27.36 2.74 12.78
C LEU A 182 -26.71 1.35 12.88
N ARG A 183 -26.45 0.86 14.09
CA ARG A 183 -25.86 -0.49 14.30
C ARG A 183 -26.88 -1.56 13.93
N ARG A 184 -26.47 -2.50 13.09
CA ARG A 184 -27.33 -3.60 12.67
C ARG A 184 -27.47 -4.62 13.81
N SER A 185 -28.67 -5.10 14.07
CA SER A 185 -28.98 -6.10 15.12
C SER A 185 -28.24 -7.44 14.95
N LYS A 186 -27.73 -7.75 13.76
CA LYS A 186 -26.97 -9.00 13.48
C LYS A 186 -25.58 -9.06 14.15
N LEU A 187 -25.05 -7.96 14.65
CA LEU A 187 -23.77 -7.95 15.41
C LEU A 187 -23.97 -8.25 16.91
N ALA A 188 -25.21 -8.40 17.37
CA ALA A 188 -25.52 -8.58 18.79
C ALA A 188 -25.09 -9.94 19.40
N GLY A 189 -24.46 -10.84 18.61
CA GLY A 189 -24.09 -12.19 19.05
C GLY A 189 -22.59 -12.46 19.21
N THR A 190 -21.72 -11.53 18.84
CA THR A 190 -20.26 -11.75 18.95
C THR A 190 -19.64 -10.48 19.56
N GLU A 191 -19.50 -10.46 20.87
CA GLU A 191 -18.62 -9.46 21.51
C GLU A 191 -17.20 -9.74 21.02
N GLN A 192 -16.72 -8.94 20.08
CA GLN A 192 -15.30 -8.90 19.74
C GLN A 192 -14.57 -8.32 20.94
N THR A 193 -13.92 -9.16 21.70
CA THR A 193 -13.06 -8.70 22.79
C THR A 193 -11.85 -7.96 22.21
N ALA A 194 -11.33 -6.97 22.92
CA ALA A 194 -10.09 -6.26 22.52
C ALA A 194 -8.92 -7.23 22.26
N ALA A 195 -8.96 -8.42 22.86
CA ALA A 195 -7.99 -9.51 22.67
C ALA A 195 -8.10 -10.16 21.26
N GLU A 196 -9.29 -10.22 20.68
CA GLU A 196 -9.52 -10.79 19.33
C GLU A 196 -9.19 -9.80 18.21
N GLY A 197 -9.20 -8.51 18.51
CA GLY A 197 -8.89 -7.42 17.59
C GLY A 197 -10.11 -6.90 16.82
N ILE A 198 -9.96 -5.74 16.21
CA ILE A 198 -10.96 -5.07 15.39
C ILE A 198 -10.78 -5.51 13.95
N THR A 199 -11.82 -6.08 13.34
CA THR A 199 -11.80 -6.50 11.94
C THR A 199 -12.60 -5.53 11.09
N LEU A 200 -11.97 -5.02 10.02
CA LEU A 200 -12.56 -4.07 9.06
C LEU A 200 -12.36 -4.54 7.63
N LYS A 201 -13.31 -4.22 6.76
CA LYS A 201 -13.23 -4.45 5.33
C LYS A 201 -12.76 -3.17 4.62
N LEU A 202 -11.60 -3.24 3.98
CA LEU A 202 -11.03 -2.12 3.23
C LEU A 202 -11.25 -2.36 1.73
N PRO A 203 -12.19 -1.65 1.08
CA PRO A 203 -12.52 -1.85 -0.32
C PRO A 203 -11.39 -1.35 -1.24
N TYR A 204 -11.32 -1.96 -2.43
CA TYR A 204 -10.44 -1.59 -3.53
C TYR A 204 -11.19 -1.53 -4.86
N ALA A 205 -10.66 -0.81 -5.85
CA ALA A 205 -11.15 -0.87 -7.22
C ALA A 205 -10.64 -2.16 -7.90
N PRO A 206 -11.54 -3.01 -8.46
CA PRO A 206 -11.12 -4.20 -9.19
C PRO A 206 -10.56 -3.83 -10.59
N PRO A 207 -9.73 -4.73 -11.16
CA PRO A 207 -9.18 -5.96 -10.60
C PRO A 207 -8.08 -5.72 -9.56
N TYR A 208 -7.75 -6.74 -8.78
CA TYR A 208 -6.66 -6.71 -7.80
C TYR A 208 -5.82 -7.99 -7.88
N ASP A 209 -4.57 -7.87 -8.23
CA ASP A 209 -3.62 -8.98 -8.30
C ASP A 209 -3.03 -9.27 -6.92
N TRP A 210 -3.80 -10.05 -6.10
CA TRP A 210 -3.38 -10.42 -4.74
C TRP A 210 -2.10 -11.27 -4.75
N ASP A 211 -1.97 -12.21 -5.70
CA ASP A 211 -0.82 -13.11 -5.77
C ASP A 211 0.49 -12.35 -6.02
N ALA A 212 0.47 -11.35 -6.89
CA ALA A 212 1.64 -10.49 -7.11
C ALA A 212 1.96 -9.66 -5.87
N MET A 213 0.94 -9.09 -5.21
CA MET A 213 1.12 -8.29 -3.99
C MET A 213 1.71 -9.13 -2.87
N ILE A 214 1.11 -10.27 -2.57
CA ILE A 214 1.53 -11.11 -1.45
C ILE A 214 2.89 -11.77 -1.72
N GLY A 215 3.16 -12.16 -2.97
CA GLY A 215 4.46 -12.69 -3.40
C GLY A 215 5.59 -11.66 -3.23
N PHE A 216 5.33 -10.40 -3.57
CA PHE A 216 6.28 -9.30 -3.32
C PHE A 216 6.57 -9.12 -1.84
N LEU A 217 5.51 -9.09 -0.99
CA LEU A 217 5.65 -8.92 0.45
C LEU A 217 6.34 -10.12 1.11
N ALA A 218 5.99 -11.34 0.70
CA ALA A 218 6.60 -12.58 1.23
C ALA A 218 8.10 -12.65 0.97
N THR A 219 8.53 -12.33 -0.27
CA THR A 219 9.95 -12.39 -0.67
C THR A 219 10.80 -11.38 0.10
N ARG A 220 10.19 -10.28 0.56
CA ARG A 220 10.87 -9.17 1.25
C ARG A 220 10.50 -9.05 2.72
N ALA A 221 9.75 -10.01 3.26
CA ALA A 221 9.34 -10.01 4.66
C ALA A 221 10.55 -10.03 5.59
N MET A 222 10.63 -9.06 6.48
CA MET A 222 11.67 -9.00 7.51
C MET A 222 11.28 -9.90 8.68
N ARG A 223 12.07 -10.94 8.91
CA ARG A 223 11.85 -11.88 10.02
C ARG A 223 11.81 -11.13 11.35
N GLY A 224 10.86 -11.49 12.19
CA GLY A 224 10.61 -10.87 13.48
C GLY A 224 9.52 -9.80 13.43
N ILE A 225 9.29 -9.12 12.31
CA ILE A 225 8.25 -8.10 12.20
C ILE A 225 7.21 -8.35 11.10
N GLU A 226 7.51 -9.21 10.12
CA GLU A 226 6.60 -9.54 9.02
C GLU A 226 6.57 -11.04 8.76
N ALA A 227 5.42 -11.55 8.38
CA ALA A 227 5.23 -12.93 7.96
C ALA A 227 4.07 -13.03 6.95
N VAL A 228 4.22 -13.94 5.99
CA VAL A 228 3.11 -14.44 5.18
C VAL A 228 2.91 -15.90 5.55
N ASP A 229 1.68 -16.28 5.89
CA ASP A 229 1.36 -17.64 6.29
C ASP A 229 0.94 -18.52 5.10
N ALA A 230 0.69 -19.82 5.37
CA ALA A 230 0.30 -20.78 4.36
C ALA A 230 -1.07 -20.47 3.69
N ARG A 231 -1.89 -19.62 4.30
CA ARG A 231 -3.15 -19.13 3.74
C ARG A 231 -2.99 -17.83 2.96
N GLN A 232 -1.74 -17.43 2.67
CA GLN A 232 -1.38 -16.19 2.01
C GLN A 232 -1.89 -14.94 2.73
N ARG A 233 -1.99 -14.98 4.07
CA ARG A 233 -2.28 -13.82 4.88
C ARG A 233 -0.98 -13.10 5.23
N TYR A 234 -0.97 -11.78 5.00
CA TYR A 234 0.12 -10.92 5.46
C TYR A 234 -0.09 -10.55 6.92
N ARG A 235 0.94 -10.70 7.72
CA ARG A 235 0.93 -10.35 9.15
C ARG A 235 2.14 -9.51 9.47
N ARG A 236 1.95 -8.49 10.31
CA ARG A 236 3.07 -7.71 10.82
C ARG A 236 2.82 -7.18 12.22
N SER A 237 3.94 -6.97 12.94
CA SER A 237 3.97 -6.14 14.15
C SER A 237 4.04 -4.67 13.75
N ILE A 238 3.42 -3.84 14.57
CA ILE A 238 3.36 -2.39 14.36
C ILE A 238 3.70 -1.66 15.66
N ALA A 239 4.40 -0.54 15.53
CA ALA A 239 4.59 0.43 16.60
C ALA A 239 4.06 1.78 16.13
N LEU A 240 3.28 2.46 16.96
CA LEU A 240 2.68 3.77 16.67
C LEU A 240 2.34 4.47 17.98
N ASP A 241 2.67 5.76 18.09
CA ASP A 241 2.36 6.59 19.25
C ASP A 241 2.80 5.98 20.60
N GLY A 242 3.95 5.29 20.63
CA GLY A 242 4.50 4.63 21.82
C GLY A 242 3.77 3.36 22.26
N ALA A 243 2.91 2.79 21.42
CA ALA A 243 2.25 1.50 21.64
C ALA A 243 2.63 0.49 20.56
N GLN A 244 2.51 -0.81 20.91
CA GLN A 244 2.78 -1.92 19.99
C GLN A 244 1.50 -2.71 19.71
N GLY A 245 1.43 -3.35 18.56
CA GLY A 245 0.31 -4.20 18.16
C GLY A 245 0.59 -5.03 16.93
N LEU A 246 -0.46 -5.62 16.40
CA LEU A 246 -0.41 -6.53 15.26
C LEU A 246 -1.49 -6.18 14.24
N ILE A 247 -1.18 -6.37 12.98
CA ILE A 247 -2.17 -6.41 11.90
C ILE A 247 -2.08 -7.74 11.15
N SER A 248 -3.24 -8.18 10.66
CA SER A 248 -3.39 -9.32 9.74
C SER A 248 -4.26 -8.89 8.58
N VAL A 249 -3.86 -9.23 7.35
CA VAL A 249 -4.54 -8.81 6.12
C VAL A 249 -4.72 -10.00 5.20
N GLU A 250 -5.93 -10.21 4.71
CA GLU A 250 -6.30 -11.25 3.75
C GLU A 250 -7.36 -10.73 2.77
N PRO A 251 -7.49 -11.29 1.55
CA PRO A 251 -8.48 -10.84 0.59
C PRO A 251 -9.88 -11.34 0.95
N ASP A 252 -10.89 -10.51 0.67
CA ASP A 252 -12.30 -10.89 0.60
C ASP A 252 -12.79 -10.59 -0.82
N GLU A 253 -12.64 -11.57 -1.72
CA GLU A 253 -12.97 -11.40 -3.13
C GLU A 253 -14.47 -11.17 -3.36
N ARG A 254 -15.35 -11.69 -2.48
CA ARG A 254 -16.80 -11.52 -2.59
C ARG A 254 -17.24 -10.08 -2.38
N GLU A 255 -16.53 -9.38 -1.48
CA GLU A 255 -16.84 -8.00 -1.14
C GLU A 255 -15.91 -6.99 -1.86
N LEU A 256 -14.98 -7.46 -2.71
CA LEU A 256 -13.93 -6.66 -3.37
C LEU A 256 -13.20 -5.79 -2.35
N ALA A 257 -12.75 -6.41 -1.27
CA ALA A 257 -12.13 -5.75 -0.14
C ALA A 257 -10.97 -6.58 0.44
N LEU A 258 -10.09 -5.95 1.20
CA LEU A 258 -9.19 -6.63 2.12
C LEU A 258 -9.82 -6.69 3.51
N CYS A 259 -9.84 -7.87 4.10
CA CYS A 259 -10.22 -8.09 5.49
C CYS A 259 -8.99 -7.83 6.36
N VAL A 260 -9.07 -6.82 7.24
CA VAL A 260 -7.96 -6.36 8.07
C VAL A 260 -8.32 -6.51 9.53
N THR A 261 -7.61 -7.39 10.25
CA THR A 261 -7.73 -7.53 11.71
C THR A 261 -6.61 -6.75 12.39
N ILE A 262 -6.97 -5.83 13.28
CA ILE A 262 -6.09 -4.91 13.99
C ILE A 262 -6.16 -5.20 15.48
N ARG A 263 -5.04 -5.59 16.09
CA ARG A 263 -4.87 -5.72 17.55
C ARG A 263 -3.95 -4.60 18.01
N PHE A 264 -4.52 -3.53 18.51
CA PHE A 264 -3.77 -2.36 18.93
C PHE A 264 -4.42 -1.67 20.13
N PRO A 265 -3.66 -1.30 21.19
CA PRO A 265 -4.26 -0.82 22.45
C PRO A 265 -4.79 0.62 22.38
N ARG A 266 -4.34 1.45 21.42
CA ARG A 266 -4.75 2.85 21.28
C ARG A 266 -5.78 3.03 20.18
N ILE A 267 -7.05 3.11 20.53
CA ILE A 267 -8.18 3.24 19.60
C ILE A 267 -8.08 4.52 18.75
N ALA A 268 -7.56 5.62 19.32
CA ALA A 268 -7.36 6.88 18.58
C ALA A 268 -6.44 6.74 17.36
N SER A 269 -5.50 5.77 17.38
CA SER A 269 -4.59 5.50 16.27
C SER A 269 -5.22 4.66 15.15
N LEU A 270 -6.45 4.16 15.31
CA LEU A 270 -7.07 3.22 14.37
C LEU A 270 -7.19 3.78 12.95
N ALA A 271 -7.59 5.06 12.80
CA ALA A 271 -7.68 5.71 11.49
C ALA A 271 -6.31 5.77 10.78
N ASN A 272 -5.23 6.07 11.52
CA ASN A 272 -3.87 6.10 11.00
C ASN A 272 -3.41 4.69 10.59
N ILE A 273 -3.67 3.67 11.42
CA ILE A 273 -3.34 2.26 11.10
C ILE A 273 -4.04 1.84 9.79
N VAL A 274 -5.34 2.12 9.65
CA VAL A 274 -6.11 1.84 8.43
C VAL A 274 -5.53 2.59 7.24
N GLY A 275 -5.16 3.86 7.40
CA GLY A 275 -4.50 4.66 6.36
C GLY A 275 -3.18 4.04 5.89
N ARG A 276 -2.33 3.57 6.83
CA ARG A 276 -1.08 2.88 6.51
C ARG A 276 -1.32 1.54 5.79
N VAL A 277 -2.30 0.75 6.21
CA VAL A 277 -2.68 -0.49 5.51
C VAL A 277 -3.13 -0.18 4.08
N ARG A 278 -4.00 0.84 3.87
CA ARG A 278 -4.40 1.28 2.53
C ARG A 278 -3.21 1.64 1.64
N ARG A 279 -2.17 2.26 2.22
CA ARG A 279 -0.92 2.59 1.49
C ARG A 279 -0.09 1.36 1.15
N ILE A 280 0.11 0.43 2.09
CA ILE A 280 0.88 -0.82 1.83
C ILE A 280 0.28 -1.57 0.63
N PHE A 281 -1.05 -1.72 0.61
CA PHE A 281 -1.76 -2.52 -0.37
C PHE A 281 -2.27 -1.71 -1.57
N ASP A 282 -1.94 -0.42 -1.65
CA ASP A 282 -2.30 0.45 -2.78
C ASP A 282 -3.80 0.45 -3.10
N LEU A 283 -4.64 0.55 -2.06
CA LEU A 283 -6.10 0.40 -2.21
C LEU A 283 -6.77 1.60 -2.88
N SER A 284 -6.08 2.72 -3.00
CA SER A 284 -6.60 3.94 -3.64
C SER A 284 -6.33 4.01 -5.15
N ALA A 285 -5.54 3.09 -5.72
CA ALA A 285 -5.24 3.08 -7.14
C ALA A 285 -6.46 2.66 -7.98
N ASP A 286 -6.59 3.25 -9.16
CA ASP A 286 -7.54 2.87 -10.19
C ASP A 286 -6.81 2.05 -11.28
N PRO A 287 -6.81 0.71 -11.19
CA PRO A 287 -6.01 -0.12 -12.07
C PRO A 287 -6.49 -0.07 -13.53
N LEU A 288 -7.78 0.22 -13.76
CA LEU A 288 -8.30 0.33 -15.12
C LEU A 288 -7.80 1.60 -15.80
N ALA A 289 -7.88 2.76 -15.14
CA ALA A 289 -7.37 4.00 -15.69
C ALA A 289 -5.86 3.95 -15.93
N ILE A 290 -5.10 3.39 -15.00
CA ILE A 290 -3.65 3.20 -15.11
C ILE A 290 -3.33 2.25 -16.26
N GLY A 291 -4.04 1.11 -16.33
CA GLY A 291 -3.86 0.11 -17.37
C GLY A 291 -4.17 0.63 -18.77
N ASP A 292 -5.25 1.38 -18.93
CA ASP A 292 -5.64 2.00 -20.22
C ASP A 292 -4.56 2.96 -20.73
N ASP A 293 -3.93 3.74 -19.84
CA ASP A 293 -2.84 4.64 -20.24
C ASP A 293 -1.58 3.87 -20.60
N LEU A 294 -1.14 2.92 -19.76
CA LEU A 294 0.07 2.13 -19.99
C LEU A 294 -0.04 1.21 -21.21
N ALA A 295 -1.24 0.69 -21.52
CA ALA A 295 -1.48 -0.17 -22.68
C ALA A 295 -1.31 0.54 -24.03
N ARG A 296 -1.16 1.87 -24.05
CA ARG A 296 -0.80 2.61 -25.26
C ARG A 296 0.64 2.34 -25.70
N ASP A 297 1.52 1.94 -24.78
CA ASP A 297 2.88 1.52 -25.09
C ASP A 297 2.90 0.04 -25.53
N ARG A 298 3.49 -0.24 -26.71
CA ARG A 298 3.55 -1.60 -27.29
C ARG A 298 4.29 -2.61 -26.42
N LEU A 299 5.22 -2.18 -25.59
CA LEU A 299 5.95 -3.06 -24.66
C LEU A 299 5.10 -3.38 -23.43
N LEU A 300 4.40 -2.37 -22.89
CA LEU A 300 3.64 -2.51 -21.65
C LEU A 300 2.28 -3.16 -21.86
N ALA A 301 1.66 -2.99 -23.05
CA ALA A 301 0.35 -3.56 -23.37
C ALA A 301 0.21 -5.05 -23.03
N PRO A 302 1.11 -5.96 -23.45
CA PRO A 302 1.00 -7.38 -23.11
C PRO A 302 1.24 -7.66 -21.62
N LEU A 303 2.04 -6.84 -20.93
CA LEU A 303 2.29 -6.98 -19.50
C LEU A 303 1.05 -6.57 -18.69
N VAL A 304 0.41 -5.46 -19.06
CA VAL A 304 -0.85 -4.99 -18.48
C VAL A 304 -1.97 -6.00 -18.70
N ALA A 305 -2.13 -6.49 -19.94
CA ALA A 305 -3.13 -7.50 -20.27
C ALA A 305 -2.97 -8.79 -19.45
N ARG A 306 -1.73 -9.19 -19.18
CA ARG A 306 -1.42 -10.38 -18.37
C ARG A 306 -1.74 -10.19 -16.89
N ARG A 307 -1.59 -8.97 -16.33
CA ARG A 307 -1.78 -8.64 -14.92
C ARG A 307 -2.51 -7.29 -14.74
N PRO A 308 -3.80 -7.21 -15.10
CA PRO A 308 -4.53 -5.93 -15.13
C PRO A 308 -4.74 -5.31 -13.75
N GLY A 309 -4.63 -6.11 -12.67
CA GLY A 309 -4.80 -5.67 -11.29
C GLY A 309 -3.50 -5.40 -10.52
N LEU A 310 -2.36 -5.34 -11.23
CA LEU A 310 -1.06 -5.15 -10.59
C LEU A 310 -0.98 -3.80 -9.85
N ARG A 311 -0.50 -3.83 -8.61
CA ARG A 311 -0.39 -2.67 -7.73
C ARG A 311 1.07 -2.37 -7.39
N VAL A 312 1.36 -1.11 -7.06
CA VAL A 312 2.65 -0.72 -6.50
C VAL A 312 2.61 -0.90 -4.99
N PRO A 313 3.26 -1.93 -4.40
CA PRO A 313 3.27 -2.10 -2.95
C PRO A 313 3.85 -0.87 -2.26
N GLY A 314 3.15 -0.34 -1.27
CA GLY A 314 3.62 0.77 -0.46
C GLY A 314 4.42 0.32 0.75
N ALA A 315 4.40 1.14 1.80
CA ALA A 315 5.15 0.95 3.03
C ALA A 315 4.31 1.20 4.27
N TRP A 316 4.71 0.57 5.38
CA TRP A 316 4.18 0.89 6.70
C TRP A 316 4.73 2.22 7.20
N ASP A 317 6.04 2.41 7.07
CA ASP A 317 6.79 3.54 7.59
C ASP A 317 7.91 3.95 6.63
N GLY A 318 8.19 5.25 6.54
CA GLY A 318 9.17 5.79 5.60
C GLY A 318 10.61 5.51 6.01
N PHE A 319 10.93 5.62 7.30
CA PHE A 319 12.25 5.30 7.80
C PHE A 319 12.58 3.81 7.60
N GLU A 320 11.62 2.93 7.88
CA GLU A 320 11.76 1.49 7.62
C GLU A 320 12.13 1.20 6.15
N VAL A 321 11.47 1.85 5.19
CA VAL A 321 11.77 1.65 3.77
C VAL A 321 13.15 2.20 3.40
N ALA A 322 13.53 3.34 3.94
CA ALA A 322 14.87 3.91 3.71
C ALA A 322 15.96 2.95 4.20
N VAL A 323 15.80 2.38 5.41
CA VAL A 323 16.69 1.35 5.94
C VAL A 323 16.71 0.12 5.04
N ARG A 324 15.55 -0.41 4.61
CA ARG A 324 15.46 -1.55 3.68
C ARG A 324 16.19 -1.28 2.36
N ALA A 325 16.01 -0.09 1.80
CA ALA A 325 16.62 0.29 0.53
C ALA A 325 18.15 0.36 0.64
N ILE A 326 18.68 0.93 1.73
CA ILE A 326 20.12 1.01 2.01
C ILE A 326 20.70 -0.39 2.24
N LEU A 327 20.03 -1.22 3.04
CA LEU A 327 20.46 -2.61 3.28
C LEU A 327 20.52 -3.42 1.98
N GLY A 328 19.60 -3.15 1.04
CA GLY A 328 19.51 -3.85 -0.26
C GLY A 328 20.47 -3.36 -1.34
N GLN A 329 21.24 -2.29 -1.13
CA GLN A 329 22.17 -1.78 -2.13
C GLN A 329 23.24 -2.81 -2.47
N GLN A 330 23.38 -3.13 -3.77
CA GLN A 330 24.43 -4.00 -4.34
C GLN A 330 24.47 -5.45 -3.78
N ILE A 331 23.38 -5.93 -3.19
CA ILE A 331 23.27 -7.32 -2.72
C ILE A 331 21.92 -7.94 -3.14
N THR A 332 21.82 -9.25 -2.97
CA THR A 332 20.56 -9.98 -3.26
C THR A 332 19.47 -9.63 -2.23
N VAL A 333 18.20 -9.80 -2.62
CA VAL A 333 17.05 -9.61 -1.72
C VAL A 333 17.17 -10.48 -0.48
N THR A 334 17.60 -11.74 -0.63
CA THR A 334 17.80 -12.68 0.49
C THR A 334 18.88 -12.16 1.47
N ALA A 335 19.99 -11.64 0.98
CA ALA A 335 21.05 -11.08 1.82
C ALA A 335 20.56 -9.83 2.57
N ALA A 336 19.79 -8.95 1.88
CA ALA A 336 19.20 -7.78 2.50
C ALA A 336 18.20 -8.13 3.62
N VAL A 337 17.34 -9.13 3.39
CA VAL A 337 16.39 -9.64 4.41
C VAL A 337 17.14 -10.23 5.62
N ASN A 338 18.25 -10.94 5.40
CA ASN A 338 19.06 -11.48 6.50
C ASN A 338 19.74 -10.37 7.33
N LEU A 339 20.25 -9.31 6.68
CA LEU A 339 20.80 -8.14 7.40
C LEU A 339 19.72 -7.41 8.18
N ALA A 340 18.54 -7.22 7.57
CA ALA A 340 17.39 -6.61 8.25
C ALA A 340 16.96 -7.43 9.49
N ALA A 341 16.95 -8.77 9.39
CA ALA A 341 16.63 -9.65 10.52
C ALA A 341 17.64 -9.50 11.67
N LYS A 342 18.95 -9.39 11.37
CA LYS A 342 19.97 -9.13 12.37
C LYS A 342 19.79 -7.77 13.04
N LEU A 343 19.47 -6.73 12.24
CA LEU A 343 19.22 -5.38 12.76
C LEU A 343 18.00 -5.37 13.69
N ILE A 344 16.90 -6.04 13.31
CA ILE A 344 15.70 -6.14 14.14
C ILE A 344 15.98 -6.92 15.43
N ALA A 345 16.69 -8.04 15.36
CA ALA A 345 17.02 -8.83 16.54
C ALA A 345 17.92 -8.08 17.53
N ALA A 346 18.83 -7.21 17.04
CA ALA A 346 19.74 -6.44 17.88
C ALA A 346 19.12 -5.17 18.46
N TYR A 347 18.26 -4.48 17.68
CA TYR A 347 17.81 -3.13 17.98
C TYR A 347 16.29 -2.94 17.98
N GLY A 348 15.49 -3.95 17.57
CA GLY A 348 14.02 -3.89 17.63
C GLY A 348 13.50 -3.94 19.06
N ASP A 349 12.29 -3.40 19.29
CA ASP A 349 11.63 -3.56 20.58
C ASP A 349 10.92 -4.91 20.65
N PRO A 350 11.17 -5.73 21.68
CA PRO A 350 10.46 -6.99 21.87
C PRO A 350 8.94 -6.77 21.91
N LEU A 351 8.19 -7.57 21.16
CA LEU A 351 6.74 -7.52 21.15
C LEU A 351 6.16 -8.12 22.45
N ARG A 352 5.26 -7.40 23.10
CA ARG A 352 4.59 -7.84 24.34
C ARG A 352 3.07 -7.73 24.19
N PRO A 353 2.29 -8.78 24.45
CA PRO A 353 2.71 -10.17 24.70
C PRO A 353 3.22 -10.86 23.44
N THR A 354 4.13 -11.80 23.59
CA THR A 354 4.59 -12.67 22.50
C THR A 354 3.42 -13.57 22.09
N CYS A 355 2.85 -13.30 20.92
CA CYS A 355 1.82 -14.18 20.34
C CYS A 355 2.51 -15.35 19.65
N GLY A 356 2.99 -16.37 20.27
CA GLY A 356 3.43 -17.69 19.76
C GLY A 356 3.90 -17.82 18.28
N ASP A 357 4.09 -16.73 17.60
CA ASP A 357 4.25 -16.55 16.16
C ASP A 357 5.67 -16.12 15.79
N ARG A 358 5.92 -16.12 14.46
CA ARG A 358 7.16 -15.60 13.86
C ARG A 358 7.38 -14.09 14.06
N LEU A 359 6.43 -13.37 14.67
CA LEU A 359 6.49 -11.94 14.98
C LEU A 359 6.99 -11.77 16.42
N THR A 360 8.17 -11.23 16.60
CA THR A 360 8.87 -11.16 17.89
C THR A 360 9.26 -9.75 18.31
N HIS A 361 9.37 -8.83 17.36
CA HIS A 361 9.80 -7.45 17.58
C HIS A 361 8.95 -6.46 16.78
N THR A 362 9.07 -5.18 17.10
CA THR A 362 8.72 -4.07 16.21
C THR A 362 9.99 -3.50 15.57
N PHE A 363 9.84 -2.75 14.47
CA PHE A 363 10.97 -2.12 13.82
C PHE A 363 11.62 -1.09 14.75
N PRO A 364 12.97 -1.03 14.83
CA PRO A 364 13.65 -0.07 15.70
C PRO A 364 13.40 1.37 15.25
N PRO A 365 13.15 2.31 16.20
CA PRO A 365 12.96 3.71 15.89
C PRO A 365 14.27 4.39 15.46
N PRO A 366 14.19 5.55 14.77
CA PRO A 366 15.37 6.26 14.25
C PRO A 366 16.42 6.56 15.33
N GLU A 367 16.00 6.96 16.53
CA GLU A 367 16.89 7.33 17.63
C GLU A 367 17.81 6.18 18.04
N ARG A 368 17.29 4.96 18.01
CA ARG A 368 18.06 3.75 18.35
C ARG A 368 19.07 3.41 17.27
N ILE A 369 18.69 3.52 15.99
CA ILE A 369 19.59 3.25 14.87
C ILE A 369 20.68 4.31 14.73
N ALA A 370 20.39 5.58 15.05
CA ALA A 370 21.37 6.65 15.04
C ALA A 370 22.53 6.42 16.02
N GLN A 371 22.27 5.72 17.13
CA GLN A 371 23.24 5.43 18.19
C GLN A 371 23.81 4.00 18.13
N ALA A 372 23.36 3.17 17.18
CA ALA A 372 23.71 1.76 17.10
C ALA A 372 25.11 1.51 16.55
N ASP A 373 25.82 0.50 17.07
CA ASP A 373 26.99 -0.07 16.42
C ASP A 373 26.59 -1.02 15.29
N LEU A 374 26.27 -0.42 14.13
CA LEU A 374 25.79 -1.16 12.96
C LEU A 374 26.89 -2.02 12.30
N ARG A 375 28.18 -1.74 12.58
CA ARG A 375 29.29 -2.54 12.04
C ARG A 375 29.34 -3.93 12.61
N SER A 376 28.93 -4.09 13.88
CA SER A 376 28.84 -5.40 14.55
C SER A 376 27.90 -6.38 13.86
N LEU A 377 26.96 -5.88 13.02
CA LEU A 377 26.03 -6.72 12.24
C LEU A 377 26.66 -7.35 10.99
N GLY A 378 27.93 -7.05 10.69
CA GLY A 378 28.68 -7.61 9.55
C GLY A 378 28.39 -6.91 8.23
N MET A 379 28.09 -5.62 8.24
CA MET A 379 27.92 -4.81 7.03
C MET A 379 29.13 -3.89 6.77
N PRO A 380 29.38 -3.47 5.50
CA PRO A 380 30.43 -2.51 5.17
C PRO A 380 30.27 -1.17 5.90
N ALA A 381 31.38 -0.54 6.27
CA ALA A 381 31.37 0.74 6.99
C ALA A 381 30.56 1.84 6.30
N ALA A 382 30.63 1.94 4.96
CA ALA A 382 29.86 2.92 4.20
C ALA A 382 28.34 2.70 4.34
N ARG A 383 27.87 1.44 4.39
CA ARG A 383 26.45 1.11 4.60
C ARG A 383 26.01 1.45 6.02
N ALA A 384 26.83 1.13 7.03
CA ALA A 384 26.57 1.49 8.41
C ALA A 384 26.46 3.03 8.55
N GLN A 385 27.38 3.78 7.95
CA GLN A 385 27.37 5.24 7.95
C GLN A 385 26.11 5.80 7.28
N ALA A 386 25.68 5.25 6.14
CA ALA A 386 24.45 5.66 5.46
C ALA A 386 23.21 5.46 6.33
N LEU A 387 23.11 4.32 7.03
CA LEU A 387 22.00 4.04 7.96
C LEU A 387 22.00 5.03 9.14
N SER A 388 23.15 5.29 9.78
CA SER A 388 23.25 6.25 10.87
C SER A 388 22.90 7.68 10.39
N SER A 389 23.35 8.08 9.19
CA SER A 389 23.01 9.38 8.60
C SER A 389 21.51 9.56 8.37
N VAL A 390 20.85 8.56 7.78
CA VAL A 390 19.39 8.60 7.54
C VAL A 390 18.62 8.58 8.86
N ALA A 391 19.07 7.83 9.85
CA ALA A 391 18.47 7.80 11.17
C ALA A 391 18.59 9.17 11.88
N ALA A 392 19.77 9.79 11.86
CA ALA A 392 19.97 11.13 12.41
C ALA A 392 19.10 12.18 11.70
N ALA A 393 19.00 12.10 10.36
CA ALA A 393 18.14 13.00 9.60
C ALA A 393 16.66 12.82 9.92
N ALA A 394 16.19 11.58 10.13
CA ALA A 394 14.81 11.30 10.54
C ALA A 394 14.49 11.79 11.95
N CYS A 395 15.47 11.76 12.88
CA CYS A 395 15.34 12.37 14.21
C CYS A 395 15.25 13.89 14.13
N ALA A 396 16.07 14.52 13.28
CA ALA A 396 16.11 15.98 13.13
C ALA A 396 14.87 16.54 12.40
N ASP A 397 14.32 15.76 11.45
CA ASP A 397 13.13 16.14 10.70
C ASP A 397 12.12 14.97 10.63
N PRO A 398 11.15 14.93 11.55
CA PRO A 398 10.09 13.91 11.53
C PRO A 398 9.21 13.93 10.27
N SER A 399 9.26 15.03 9.49
CA SER A 399 8.52 15.16 8.23
C SER A 399 9.30 14.68 7.01
N LEU A 400 10.55 14.21 7.17
CA LEU A 400 11.45 13.79 6.08
C LEU A 400 10.79 12.85 5.06
N PHE A 401 9.97 11.93 5.55
CA PHE A 401 9.26 10.94 4.74
C PHE A 401 7.77 11.27 4.54
N SER A 402 7.35 12.48 4.85
CA SER A 402 5.97 12.93 4.64
C SER A 402 5.76 13.51 3.24
N PRO A 403 4.60 13.33 2.62
CA PRO A 403 4.33 13.82 1.26
C PRO A 403 4.03 15.33 1.25
N THR A 404 4.95 16.15 1.75
CA THR A 404 4.78 17.61 1.85
C THR A 404 5.37 18.37 0.66
N GLN A 405 6.31 17.78 -0.08
CA GLN A 405 7.07 18.42 -1.16
C GLN A 405 6.73 17.81 -2.52
N THR A 406 7.10 18.50 -3.62
CA THR A 406 7.05 17.93 -4.97
C THR A 406 8.01 16.75 -5.09
N LEU A 407 7.81 15.90 -6.10
CA LEU A 407 8.70 14.75 -6.35
C LEU A 407 10.15 15.18 -6.50
N GLU A 408 10.41 16.24 -7.28
CA GLU A 408 11.76 16.76 -7.54
C GLU A 408 12.42 17.24 -6.24
N ASN A 409 11.70 18.00 -5.43
CA ASN A 409 12.22 18.51 -4.15
C ASN A 409 12.46 17.38 -3.15
N ALA A 410 11.56 16.41 -3.09
CA ALA A 410 11.72 15.24 -2.22
C ALA A 410 12.94 14.40 -2.64
N ILE A 411 13.14 14.17 -3.95
CA ILE A 411 14.32 13.48 -4.47
C ILE A 411 15.60 14.25 -4.14
N ALA A 412 15.62 15.57 -4.38
CA ALA A 412 16.78 16.41 -4.06
C ALA A 412 17.14 16.35 -2.57
N LYS A 413 16.13 16.45 -1.68
CA LYS A 413 16.31 16.35 -0.23
C LYS A 413 16.82 14.97 0.19
N LEU A 414 16.27 13.90 -0.33
CA LEU A 414 16.74 12.55 -0.02
C LEU A 414 18.17 12.32 -0.49
N ARG A 415 18.53 12.81 -1.69
CA ARG A 415 19.90 12.70 -2.24
C ARG A 415 20.95 13.50 -1.49
N SER A 416 20.57 14.52 -0.72
CA SER A 416 21.52 15.23 0.14
C SER A 416 22.01 14.41 1.33
N LEU A 417 21.34 13.27 1.62
CA LEU A 417 21.72 12.37 2.71
C LEU A 417 22.84 11.41 2.27
N CYS A 418 23.82 11.20 3.14
CA CYS A 418 24.91 10.27 2.90
C CYS A 418 24.40 8.87 2.57
N GLY A 419 24.87 8.29 1.46
CA GLY A 419 24.51 6.94 1.02
C GLY A 419 23.16 6.82 0.29
N ILE A 420 22.44 7.92 0.06
CA ILE A 420 21.21 7.96 -0.74
C ILE A 420 21.53 8.46 -2.15
N GLY A 421 21.64 7.54 -3.09
CA GLY A 421 21.75 7.84 -4.53
C GLY A 421 20.38 8.03 -5.20
N GLU A 422 20.40 8.37 -6.50
CA GLU A 422 19.19 8.57 -7.31
C GLU A 422 18.23 7.39 -7.23
N TRP A 423 18.74 6.16 -7.43
CA TRP A 423 17.91 4.96 -7.35
C TRP A 423 17.18 4.82 -6.00
N THR A 424 17.91 5.03 -4.88
CA THR A 424 17.34 4.91 -3.53
C THR A 424 16.29 5.98 -3.28
N ALA A 425 16.56 7.23 -3.71
CA ALA A 425 15.62 8.34 -3.57
C ALA A 425 14.32 8.10 -4.37
N GLN A 426 14.42 7.66 -5.63
CA GLN A 426 13.28 7.31 -6.47
C GLN A 426 12.49 6.12 -5.89
N TYR A 427 13.17 5.11 -5.35
CA TYR A 427 12.52 3.97 -4.71
C TYR A 427 11.73 4.38 -3.44
N ILE A 428 12.31 5.26 -2.61
CA ILE A 428 11.62 5.82 -1.44
C ILE A 428 10.41 6.65 -1.89
N ALA A 429 10.55 7.52 -2.89
CA ALA A 429 9.45 8.31 -3.41
C ALA A 429 8.29 7.43 -3.91
N MET A 430 8.60 6.36 -4.63
CA MET A 430 7.61 5.39 -5.11
C MET A 430 6.87 4.69 -3.95
N ARG A 431 7.61 4.16 -2.97
CA ARG A 431 7.07 3.27 -1.93
C ARG A 431 6.45 4.02 -0.75
N VAL A 432 7.04 5.15 -0.36
CA VAL A 432 6.69 5.93 0.84
C VAL A 432 5.81 7.12 0.49
N LEU A 433 6.30 8.00 -0.39
CA LEU A 433 5.58 9.21 -0.78
C LEU A 433 4.41 8.90 -1.71
N ARG A 434 4.37 7.66 -2.24
CA ARG A 434 3.32 7.19 -3.16
C ARG A 434 3.27 8.00 -4.46
N GLU A 435 4.43 8.48 -4.91
CA GLU A 435 4.52 9.23 -6.15
C GLU A 435 4.39 8.30 -7.36
N PRO A 436 3.31 8.40 -8.13
CA PRO A 436 3.03 7.49 -9.25
C PRO A 436 4.02 7.67 -10.40
N ASP A 437 4.68 8.81 -10.44
CA ASP A 437 5.65 9.16 -11.47
C ASP A 437 7.12 8.98 -11.02
N ALA A 438 7.36 8.45 -9.82
CA ALA A 438 8.69 8.05 -9.37
C ALA A 438 9.20 6.84 -10.17
N PHE A 439 10.46 6.92 -10.64
CA PHE A 439 11.01 5.90 -11.54
C PHE A 439 12.51 5.67 -11.32
N PRO A 440 12.92 4.55 -10.74
CA PRO A 440 14.33 4.23 -10.49
C PRO A 440 15.02 3.69 -11.76
N ALA A 441 15.25 4.54 -12.76
CA ALA A 441 15.71 4.17 -14.10
C ALA A 441 17.03 3.36 -14.14
N ALA A 442 17.89 3.51 -13.13
CA ALA A 442 19.15 2.77 -13.01
C ALA A 442 18.97 1.37 -12.38
N ASP A 443 17.73 0.92 -12.13
CA ASP A 443 17.46 -0.39 -11.55
C ASP A 443 17.84 -1.54 -12.48
N LEU A 444 18.62 -2.51 -11.95
CA LEU A 444 19.11 -3.63 -12.73
C LEU A 444 17.98 -4.52 -13.29
N GLY A 445 16.88 -4.67 -12.56
CA GLY A 445 15.69 -5.42 -13.01
C GLY A 445 15.01 -4.70 -14.18
N LEU A 446 14.89 -3.37 -14.11
CA LEU A 446 14.34 -2.57 -15.22
C LEU A 446 15.25 -2.66 -16.45
N LEU A 447 16.56 -2.50 -16.27
CA LEU A 447 17.52 -2.60 -17.37
C LEU A 447 17.48 -3.98 -18.04
N ARG A 448 17.33 -5.07 -17.27
CA ARG A 448 17.16 -6.43 -17.82
C ARG A 448 15.85 -6.59 -18.57
N ALA A 449 14.74 -6.18 -17.96
CA ALA A 449 13.42 -6.29 -18.58
C ALA A 449 13.29 -5.51 -19.89
N LEU A 450 14.09 -4.44 -20.06
CA LEU A 450 14.14 -3.59 -21.25
C LEU A 450 15.23 -4.00 -22.26
N THR A 451 16.05 -5.02 -21.96
CA THR A 451 17.05 -5.54 -22.88
C THR A 451 16.35 -6.28 -24.04
N ARG A 452 16.66 -5.88 -25.27
CA ARG A 452 16.10 -6.53 -26.47
C ARG A 452 16.78 -7.89 -26.73
N PRO A 453 16.06 -8.88 -27.24
CA PRO A 453 16.68 -10.12 -27.70
C PRO A 453 17.78 -9.84 -28.74
N GLY A 454 19.00 -10.31 -28.49
CA GLY A 454 20.15 -10.04 -29.36
C GLY A 454 20.75 -8.64 -29.30
N GLY A 455 20.22 -7.76 -28.43
CA GLY A 455 20.72 -6.40 -28.21
C GLY A 455 21.48 -6.23 -26.89
N GLY A 456 22.23 -5.12 -26.78
CA GLY A 456 22.88 -4.70 -25.53
C GLY A 456 21.89 -4.20 -24.49
N ARG A 457 22.34 -4.13 -23.23
CA ARG A 457 21.59 -3.47 -22.15
C ARG A 457 21.41 -1.99 -22.48
N PRO A 458 20.17 -1.43 -22.36
CA PRO A 458 19.94 -0.01 -22.62
C PRO A 458 20.70 0.86 -21.61
N SER A 459 21.08 2.06 -22.01
CA SER A 459 21.60 3.08 -21.09
C SER A 459 20.48 3.63 -20.21
N VAL A 460 20.84 4.23 -19.06
CA VAL A 460 19.85 4.90 -18.18
C VAL A 460 19.14 6.03 -18.92
N THR A 461 19.84 6.74 -19.80
CA THR A 461 19.25 7.81 -20.63
C THR A 461 18.20 7.27 -21.60
N ASP A 462 18.47 6.15 -22.28
CA ASP A 462 17.50 5.51 -23.18
C ASP A 462 16.24 5.08 -22.43
N VAL A 463 16.42 4.53 -21.22
CA VAL A 463 15.31 4.10 -20.35
C VAL A 463 14.47 5.31 -19.92
N LEU A 464 15.10 6.42 -19.51
CA LEU A 464 14.40 7.66 -19.13
C LEU A 464 13.64 8.24 -20.32
N THR A 465 14.26 8.33 -21.50
CA THR A 465 13.61 8.82 -22.73
C THR A 465 12.36 7.99 -23.06
N ARG A 466 12.48 6.67 -22.96
CA ARG A 466 11.32 5.80 -23.19
C ARG A 466 10.24 5.98 -22.12
N ALA A 467 10.62 6.13 -20.85
CA ALA A 467 9.70 6.26 -19.74
C ALA A 467 8.90 7.58 -19.74
N GLU A 468 9.27 8.57 -20.55
CA GLU A 468 8.48 9.80 -20.69
C GLU A 468 7.06 9.51 -21.24
N ALA A 469 6.91 8.50 -22.11
CA ALA A 469 5.61 8.08 -22.62
C ALA A 469 4.72 7.40 -21.55
N TRP A 470 5.25 7.02 -20.41
CA TRP A 470 4.53 6.33 -19.34
C TRP A 470 4.04 7.28 -18.24
N ARG A 471 4.32 8.59 -18.36
CA ARG A 471 3.80 9.59 -17.41
C ARG A 471 2.27 9.65 -17.45
N PRO A 472 1.64 9.84 -16.28
CA PRO A 472 2.22 10.00 -14.94
C PRO A 472 2.38 8.66 -14.17
N TRP A 473 2.39 7.51 -14.83
CA TRP A 473 2.29 6.17 -14.23
C TRP A 473 3.60 5.38 -14.25
N ARG A 474 4.76 6.07 -14.28
CA ARG A 474 6.08 5.42 -14.38
C ARG A 474 6.36 4.40 -13.28
N ALA A 475 5.85 4.62 -12.06
CA ALA A 475 5.95 3.66 -10.95
C ALA A 475 5.24 2.32 -11.25
N TYR A 476 4.07 2.38 -11.90
CA TYR A 476 3.34 1.18 -12.30
C TYR A 476 3.98 0.50 -13.50
N ALA A 477 4.50 1.25 -14.45
CA ALA A 477 5.31 0.70 -15.54
C ALA A 477 6.52 -0.08 -15.00
N ALA A 478 7.25 0.49 -14.03
CA ALA A 478 8.34 -0.20 -13.34
C ALA A 478 7.88 -1.50 -12.66
N GLN A 479 6.72 -1.47 -12.00
CA GLN A 479 6.17 -2.65 -11.33
C GLN A 479 5.82 -3.77 -12.32
N HIS A 480 5.25 -3.46 -13.49
CA HIS A 480 5.01 -4.43 -14.56
C HIS A 480 6.30 -5.02 -15.10
N LEU A 481 7.31 -4.20 -15.33
CA LEU A 481 8.63 -4.64 -15.81
C LEU A 481 9.33 -5.55 -14.79
N TRP A 482 9.36 -5.20 -13.51
CA TRP A 482 9.92 -6.05 -12.44
C TRP A 482 9.21 -7.40 -12.32
N THR A 483 7.89 -7.40 -12.46
CA THR A 483 7.12 -8.64 -12.37
C THR A 483 7.39 -9.57 -13.57
N ALA A 484 7.61 -8.99 -14.75
CA ALA A 484 8.01 -9.75 -15.95
C ALA A 484 9.42 -10.32 -15.82
N ASP A 485 10.40 -9.53 -15.33
CA ASP A 485 11.79 -9.98 -15.08
C ASP A 485 11.85 -11.12 -14.07
N ALA A 486 11.11 -11.05 -12.97
CA ALA A 486 11.01 -12.11 -11.97
C ALA A 486 10.41 -13.41 -12.53
N GLY A 487 9.40 -13.30 -13.41
CA GLY A 487 8.79 -14.45 -14.08
C GLY A 487 9.75 -15.14 -15.05
N MET A 488 10.57 -14.38 -15.78
CA MET A 488 11.61 -14.94 -16.66
C MET A 488 12.73 -15.63 -15.86
N ALA A 489 13.14 -15.08 -14.73
CA ALA A 489 14.15 -15.67 -13.86
C ALA A 489 13.71 -16.99 -13.22
N GLN A 490 12.41 -17.17 -12.95
CA GLN A 490 11.84 -18.41 -12.43
C GLN A 490 11.65 -19.48 -13.52
N ALA A 491 11.45 -19.10 -14.77
CA ALA A 491 11.33 -20.03 -15.89
C ALA A 491 12.68 -20.60 -16.35
N SER A 492 13.79 -19.99 -15.97
CA SER A 492 15.16 -20.39 -16.37
C SER A 492 15.86 -21.49 -15.52
N PRO A 493 15.39 -21.95 -14.33
CA PRO A 493 16.12 -22.94 -13.53
C PRO A 493 16.14 -24.37 -14.10
N GLN A 494 15.30 -24.71 -15.08
CA GLN A 494 15.23 -26.06 -15.61
C GLN A 494 16.31 -26.39 -16.65
N ALA A 495 16.99 -25.41 -17.22
CA ALA A 495 18.09 -25.65 -18.16
C ALA A 495 19.42 -26.00 -17.46
N ASN A 496 19.68 -25.47 -16.26
CA ASN A 496 20.93 -25.72 -15.52
C ASN A 496 20.91 -26.99 -14.66
N SER A 497 19.75 -27.55 -14.32
CA SER A 497 19.68 -28.80 -13.57
C SER A 497 19.86 -30.04 -14.47
N ARG A 498 19.50 -29.96 -15.75
CA ARG A 498 19.72 -31.06 -16.69
C ARG A 498 21.20 -31.22 -17.10
N THR A 499 21.92 -30.12 -17.28
CA THR A 499 23.37 -30.18 -17.62
C THR A 499 24.24 -30.62 -16.44
N MET A 500 23.86 -30.41 -15.19
CA MET A 500 24.60 -30.93 -14.02
C MET A 500 24.23 -32.36 -13.66
N SER A 501 23.04 -32.85 -14.02
CA SER A 501 22.64 -34.25 -13.87
C SER A 501 23.36 -35.14 -14.89
N ASP A 502 23.44 -34.69 -16.15
CA ASP A 502 24.10 -35.44 -17.22
C ASP A 502 25.63 -35.46 -17.05
N ALA A 503 26.25 -34.41 -16.52
CA ALA A 503 27.67 -34.39 -16.20
C ALA A 503 28.06 -35.29 -15.00
N ARG A 504 27.12 -35.53 -14.05
CA ARG A 504 27.35 -36.47 -12.93
C ARG A 504 27.13 -37.94 -13.33
N SER A 505 26.25 -38.24 -14.28
CA SER A 505 26.05 -39.59 -14.81
C SER A 505 27.21 -40.02 -15.68
N ASP A 506 27.84 -39.14 -16.45
CA ASP A 506 29.03 -39.42 -17.27
C ASP A 506 30.31 -39.61 -16.46
N ILE A 507 30.44 -38.99 -15.28
CA ILE A 507 31.58 -39.23 -14.37
C ILE A 507 31.40 -40.53 -13.59
N ALA A 508 30.18 -40.93 -13.25
CA ALA A 508 29.90 -42.20 -12.57
C ALA A 508 30.06 -43.42 -13.48
N SER A 509 29.75 -43.30 -14.77
CA SER A 509 29.92 -44.40 -15.74
C SER A 509 31.38 -44.62 -16.19
N ARG A 510 32.28 -43.65 -16.06
CA ARG A 510 33.73 -43.81 -16.34
C ARG A 510 34.54 -44.35 -15.17
N SER A 511 34.02 -44.40 -13.96
CA SER A 511 34.69 -44.94 -12.77
C SER A 511 34.45 -46.43 -12.54
N LEU A 512 33.53 -47.09 -13.26
CA LEU A 512 33.17 -48.48 -13.08
C LEU A 512 33.90 -49.48 -14.04
N TYR A 513 34.86 -49.00 -14.87
CA TYR A 513 35.58 -49.85 -15.83
C TYR A 513 37.09 -49.99 -15.54
N ARG A 514 37.53 -49.81 -14.31
CA ARG A 514 38.92 -50.16 -13.92
C ARG A 514 38.89 -50.83 -12.55
N SER A 515 38.73 -52.16 -12.56
CA SER A 515 39.37 -53.15 -11.68
C SER A 515 38.66 -54.52 -11.79
N ALA A 516 39.13 -55.38 -12.70
CA ALA A 516 38.90 -56.81 -12.61
C ALA A 516 40.17 -57.44 -12.02
N PRO A 517 40.12 -58.22 -10.95
CA PRO A 517 41.25 -59.07 -10.55
C PRO A 517 41.22 -60.38 -11.28
N LYS A 518 42.42 -60.86 -11.60
CA LYS A 518 42.73 -62.18 -12.22
C LYS A 518 42.30 -63.33 -11.30
N PRO A 519 41.96 -64.51 -11.86
CA PRO A 519 41.66 -65.69 -11.07
C PRO A 519 42.96 -66.40 -10.60
N ASP A 520 43.01 -66.68 -9.31
CA ASP A 520 43.99 -67.62 -8.75
C ASP A 520 43.42 -69.05 -8.73
N ARG A 521 44.28 -69.98 -9.16
CA ARG A 521 44.08 -71.43 -9.15
C ARG A 521 44.51 -71.98 -7.81
N ASP A 522 43.96 -73.13 -7.54
CA ASP A 522 44.37 -74.19 -6.59
C ASP A 522 43.84 -74.02 -5.13
N ASN A 523 43.04 -74.94 -4.67
CA ASN A 523 43.38 -76.26 -4.26
C ASN A 523 42.19 -77.10 -3.79
N ALA A 524 42.22 -78.34 -4.11
CA ALA A 524 41.31 -79.36 -3.70
C ALA A 524 41.55 -79.84 -2.24
N SER A 525 40.50 -80.35 -1.62
CA SER A 525 40.44 -81.64 -0.96
C SER A 525 39.34 -81.75 0.07
N HIS A 526 38.62 -82.76 -0.16
CA HIS A 526 37.68 -83.53 0.64
C HIS A 526 38.03 -83.80 2.13
N PRO A 527 37.15 -84.44 2.90
CA PRO A 527 35.90 -85.15 2.53
C PRO A 527 34.61 -84.45 2.95
#